data_4f184e53ba408c6ecc59accb8dd6cd40
#
_entry.id   4f184e53ba408c6ecc59accb8dd6cd40
#
_cell.length_a   1.000
_cell.length_b   1.000
_cell.length_c   1.000
_cell.angle_alpha   90.00
_cell.angle_beta   90.00
_cell.angle_gamma   90.00
#
_symmetry.space_group_name_H-M   'P 1'
#
loop_
_entity.id
_entity.type
_entity.pdbx_description
1 polymer ?
#
loop_
_entity_poly.entity_id
_entity_poly.type
_entity_poly.pdbx_seq_one_letter_code
_entity_poly.pdbx_strand_id
1 'polypeptide(L)'
;NGEETEDKFYKVYEPLNVEKGFRFSYTPAGKKPQRYINGLSELKAAYHKMNSEEEKEWQRTHDDDKPYKEKKLPEAFICSGERDSLCCQSMGYHPLWFNSETYSLSAEEYREIMKYVEVLYNIPDIDETGRRKGTELALTYIDIHTVWLPDWLASYKDNRGHGRKDLRDWMAKKKKKKDFKNLMANALPARFWVEWLTKDGKKKYEIDTACLYNFLSLNGFH
;
A
#
# COMPACT_ATOMS: atom_id res chain seq x y z
N ASN A 1 -26.58 12.52 21.31
CA ASN A 1 -26.02 11.19 21.13
C ASN A 1 -26.38 10.74 19.71
N GLY A 2 -25.59 11.18 18.70
CA GLY A 2 -25.69 10.69 17.34
C GLY A 2 -24.73 9.51 17.23
N GLU A 3 -25.24 8.29 17.40
CA GLU A 3 -24.55 7.12 16.88
C GLU A 3 -24.65 7.20 15.36
N GLU A 4 -23.55 7.54 14.70
CA GLU A 4 -23.39 7.26 13.30
C GLU A 4 -23.48 5.75 13.13
N THR A 5 -24.62 5.26 12.68
CA THR A 5 -24.76 3.91 12.20
C THR A 5 -23.91 3.80 10.93
N GLU A 6 -22.65 3.36 11.07
CA GLU A 6 -21.86 2.96 9.93
C GLU A 6 -22.69 1.99 9.10
N ASP A 7 -22.99 2.36 7.87
CA ASP A 7 -23.71 1.52 6.90
C ASP A 7 -22.84 0.28 6.62
N LYS A 8 -22.99 -0.75 7.44
CA LYS A 8 -22.24 -1.99 7.31
C LYS A 8 -22.59 -2.67 6.01
N PHE A 9 -21.57 -3.02 5.24
CA PHE A 9 -21.73 -3.81 4.04
C PHE A 9 -20.77 -5.00 4.07
N TYR A 10 -21.10 -6.05 3.32
CA TYR A 10 -20.24 -7.20 3.12
C TYR A 10 -19.97 -7.37 1.63
N LYS A 11 -18.71 -7.54 1.26
CA LYS A 11 -18.30 -7.97 -0.07
C LYS A 11 -18.19 -9.48 -0.07
N VAL A 12 -19.01 -10.14 -0.87
CA VAL A 12 -19.02 -11.60 -1.01
C VAL A 12 -18.22 -11.98 -2.25
N TYR A 13 -17.31 -12.93 -2.10
CA TYR A 13 -16.50 -13.45 -3.20
C TYR A 13 -16.78 -14.92 -3.44
N GLU A 14 -17.27 -15.24 -4.63
CA GLU A 14 -17.57 -16.59 -5.09
C GLU A 14 -16.58 -17.03 -6.18
N PRO A 15 -15.40 -17.55 -5.81
CA PRO A 15 -14.33 -17.85 -6.78
C PRO A 15 -14.71 -18.94 -7.78
N LEU A 16 -15.64 -19.81 -7.44
CA LEU A 16 -16.11 -20.92 -8.27
C LEU A 16 -17.28 -20.56 -9.19
N ASN A 17 -17.82 -19.33 -9.07
CA ASN A 17 -18.90 -18.89 -9.94
C ASN A 17 -18.40 -18.84 -11.40
N VAL A 18 -19.13 -19.55 -12.28
CA VAL A 18 -18.79 -19.72 -13.69
C VAL A 18 -18.83 -18.37 -14.42
N GLU A 19 -19.81 -17.55 -14.05
CA GLU A 19 -19.97 -16.21 -14.62
C GLU A 19 -19.09 -15.19 -13.89
N LYS A 20 -18.08 -14.67 -14.58
CA LYS A 20 -17.11 -13.72 -14.00
C LYS A 20 -17.77 -12.49 -13.37
N GLY A 21 -18.86 -11.98 -13.95
CA GLY A 21 -19.59 -10.81 -13.48
C GLY A 21 -20.26 -10.99 -12.12
N PHE A 22 -20.57 -12.24 -11.75
CA PHE A 22 -21.21 -12.57 -10.47
C PHE A 22 -20.27 -13.09 -9.40
N ARG A 23 -18.96 -13.06 -9.66
CA ARG A 23 -17.96 -13.49 -8.65
C ARG A 23 -17.87 -12.57 -7.45
N PHE A 24 -18.32 -11.34 -7.59
CA PHE A 24 -18.36 -10.37 -6.50
C PHE A 24 -19.76 -9.82 -6.35
N SER A 25 -20.29 -9.91 -5.14
CA SER A 25 -21.55 -9.28 -4.75
C SER A 25 -21.39 -8.48 -3.47
N TYR A 26 -22.37 -7.64 -3.16
CA TYR A 26 -22.40 -6.83 -1.94
C TYR A 26 -23.71 -7.03 -1.21
N THR A 27 -23.64 -7.12 0.12
CA THR A 27 -24.81 -7.24 0.97
C THR A 27 -24.83 -6.09 1.97
N PRO A 28 -25.92 -5.31 2.11
CA PRO A 28 -27.17 -5.42 1.34
C PRO A 28 -27.00 -5.09 -0.16
N ALA A 29 -27.87 -5.68 -1.00
CA ALA A 29 -27.83 -5.48 -2.44
C ALA A 29 -27.91 -3.98 -2.80
N GLY A 30 -27.08 -3.54 -3.74
CA GLY A 30 -26.98 -2.14 -4.16
C GLY A 30 -26.13 -1.23 -3.27
N LYS A 31 -25.68 -1.68 -2.12
CA LYS A 31 -24.79 -0.93 -1.21
C LYS A 31 -23.31 -1.20 -1.51
N LYS A 32 -22.84 -0.77 -2.69
CA LYS A 32 -21.41 -0.71 -2.97
C LYS A 32 -20.91 0.69 -2.58
N PRO A 33 -20.07 0.84 -1.54
CA PRO A 33 -19.53 2.14 -1.22
C PRO A 33 -18.65 2.61 -2.40
N GLN A 34 -18.88 3.85 -2.81
CA GLN A 34 -18.11 4.43 -3.93
C GLN A 34 -16.65 4.64 -3.53
N ARG A 35 -16.43 5.05 -2.28
CA ARG A 35 -15.10 5.28 -1.71
C ARG A 35 -15.01 4.62 -0.35
N TYR A 36 -14.10 3.68 -0.20
CA TYR A 36 -13.84 3.00 1.05
C TYR A 36 -12.42 2.41 1.06
N ILE A 37 -11.68 2.71 2.11
CA ILE A 37 -10.34 2.17 2.33
C ILE A 37 -10.43 1.10 3.40
N ASN A 38 -10.35 -0.15 2.99
CA ASN A 38 -10.30 -1.26 3.93
C ASN A 38 -8.99 -1.20 4.72
N GLY A 39 -9.03 -1.55 6.01
CA GLY A 39 -7.86 -1.53 6.89
C GLY A 39 -7.59 -0.16 7.55
N LEU A 40 -8.27 0.92 7.14
CA LEU A 40 -8.03 2.26 7.70
C LEU A 40 -8.48 2.36 9.16
N SER A 41 -9.61 1.75 9.52
CA SER A 41 -10.08 1.68 10.91
C SER A 41 -9.12 0.92 11.81
N GLU A 42 -8.58 -0.20 11.32
CA GLU A 42 -7.59 -1.01 12.02
C GLU A 42 -6.26 -0.27 12.19
N LEU A 43 -5.85 0.49 11.16
CA LEU A 43 -4.67 1.35 11.24
C LEU A 43 -4.82 2.43 12.31
N LYS A 44 -5.97 3.12 12.35
CA LYS A 44 -6.30 4.12 13.37
C LYS A 44 -6.31 3.50 14.78
N ALA A 45 -6.94 2.35 14.93
CA ALA A 45 -6.99 1.64 16.21
C ALA A 45 -5.57 1.23 16.69
N ALA A 46 -4.72 0.76 15.78
CA ALA A 46 -3.32 0.43 16.11
C ALA A 46 -2.52 1.65 16.54
N TYR A 47 -2.68 2.78 15.84
CA TYR A 47 -2.06 4.06 16.19
C TYR A 47 -2.46 4.53 17.60
N HIS A 48 -3.77 4.57 17.90
CA HIS A 48 -4.25 4.99 19.19
C HIS A 48 -3.83 4.04 20.31
N LYS A 49 -3.85 2.73 20.06
CA LYS A 49 -3.37 1.74 21.03
C LYS A 49 -1.89 1.94 21.36
N MET A 50 -1.03 2.08 20.35
CA MET A 50 0.40 2.31 20.53
C MET A 50 0.63 3.58 21.36
N ASN A 51 0.00 4.70 21.00
CA ASN A 51 0.21 5.96 21.69
C ASN A 51 -0.34 5.93 23.13
N SER A 52 -1.49 5.27 23.38
CA SER A 52 -2.00 5.09 24.75
C SER A 52 -1.07 4.24 25.63
N GLU A 53 -0.42 3.23 25.07
CA GLU A 53 0.55 2.40 25.80
C GLU A 53 1.84 3.19 26.08
N GLU A 54 2.37 3.92 25.08
CA GLU A 54 3.57 4.75 25.23
C GLU A 54 3.34 5.96 26.17
N GLU A 55 2.17 6.59 26.13
CA GLU A 55 1.84 7.69 27.04
C GLU A 55 1.82 7.24 28.50
N LYS A 56 1.25 6.06 28.78
CA LYS A 56 1.28 5.48 30.14
C LYS A 56 2.70 5.21 30.62
N GLU A 57 3.59 4.76 29.74
CA GLU A 57 4.98 4.54 30.09
C GLU A 57 5.74 5.86 30.26
N TRP A 58 5.45 6.85 29.41
CA TRP A 58 5.97 8.20 29.53
C TRP A 58 5.63 8.82 30.89
N GLN A 59 4.37 8.76 31.33
CA GLN A 59 3.91 9.26 32.62
C GLN A 59 4.56 8.59 33.82
N ARG A 60 5.01 7.32 33.68
CA ARG A 60 5.73 6.62 34.75
C ARG A 60 7.21 7.02 34.88
N THR A 61 7.80 7.45 33.77
CA THR A 61 9.26 7.66 33.67
C THR A 61 9.66 9.14 33.70
N HIS A 62 8.69 10.04 33.51
CA HIS A 62 8.93 11.47 33.47
C HIS A 62 8.08 12.18 34.55
N ASP A 63 8.76 12.94 35.38
CA ASP A 63 8.18 13.69 36.52
C ASP A 63 7.81 15.13 36.11
N ASP A 64 7.77 15.42 34.81
CA ASP A 64 7.69 16.76 34.27
C ASP A 64 6.33 17.07 33.69
N ASP A 65 5.94 18.35 33.77
CA ASP A 65 4.78 18.97 33.10
C ASP A 65 4.83 18.93 31.57
N LYS A 66 5.74 18.15 30.96
CA LYS A 66 5.84 18.04 29.50
C LYS A 66 4.81 17.05 28.96
N PRO A 67 3.94 17.49 28.06
CA PRO A 67 2.96 16.60 27.47
C PRO A 67 3.64 15.52 26.61
N TYR A 68 3.09 14.29 26.65
CA TYR A 68 3.48 13.24 25.71
C TYR A 68 3.22 13.72 24.27
N LYS A 69 4.17 13.44 23.37
CA LYS A 69 4.02 13.71 21.94
C LYS A 69 3.70 12.41 21.21
N GLU A 70 2.52 12.34 20.63
CA GLU A 70 2.13 11.18 19.81
C GLU A 70 3.12 10.89 18.68
N LYS A 71 3.39 9.59 18.47
CA LYS A 71 4.26 9.08 17.43
C LYS A 71 3.44 8.37 16.37
N LYS A 72 3.89 8.47 15.14
CA LYS A 72 3.28 7.71 14.05
C LYS A 72 3.71 6.25 14.08
N LEU A 73 2.88 5.37 13.52
CA LEU A 73 3.30 4.01 13.22
C LEU A 73 4.41 4.04 12.16
N PRO A 74 5.37 3.10 12.18
CA PRO A 74 6.48 3.12 11.24
C PRO A 74 6.04 3.07 9.78
N GLU A 75 5.08 2.19 9.45
CA GLU A 75 4.67 1.96 8.08
C GLU A 75 3.24 1.42 7.95
N ALA A 76 2.61 1.67 6.76
CA ALA A 76 1.45 0.96 6.26
C ALA A 76 1.64 0.60 4.79
N PHE A 77 0.80 -0.31 4.28
CA PHE A 77 0.97 -0.89 2.95
C PHE A 77 -0.34 -0.85 2.16
N ILE A 78 -0.34 -0.22 0.99
CA ILE A 78 -1.39 -0.38 0.00
C ILE A 78 -1.16 -1.71 -0.72
N CYS A 79 -2.13 -2.61 -0.64
CA CYS A 79 -2.12 -3.94 -1.25
C CYS A 79 -3.11 -3.99 -2.42
N SER A 80 -2.85 -4.85 -3.42
CA SER A 80 -3.70 -4.99 -4.60
C SER A 80 -5.09 -5.54 -4.31
N GLY A 81 -5.29 -6.23 -3.18
CA GLY A 81 -6.59 -6.79 -2.78
C GLY A 81 -6.56 -7.54 -1.46
N GLU A 82 -7.70 -8.13 -1.11
CA GLU A 82 -7.92 -8.78 0.20
C GLU A 82 -6.92 -9.89 0.50
N ARG A 83 -6.54 -10.70 -0.49
CA ARG A 83 -5.60 -11.81 -0.29
C ARG A 83 -4.19 -11.33 0.01
N ASP A 84 -3.78 -10.26 -0.65
CA ASP A 84 -2.48 -9.65 -0.42
C ASP A 84 -2.44 -8.93 0.92
N SER A 85 -3.58 -8.32 1.32
CA SER A 85 -3.68 -7.69 2.64
C SER A 85 -3.54 -8.70 3.77
N LEU A 86 -4.15 -9.90 3.65
CA LEU A 86 -3.96 -10.98 4.62
C LEU A 86 -2.50 -11.46 4.68
N CYS A 87 -1.82 -11.53 3.53
CA CYS A 87 -0.39 -11.83 3.48
C CYS A 87 0.44 -10.76 4.19
N CYS A 88 0.16 -9.49 3.94
CA CYS A 88 0.81 -8.35 4.58
C CYS A 88 0.58 -8.38 6.10
N GLN A 89 -0.67 -8.57 6.53
CA GLN A 89 -1.05 -8.68 7.94
C GLN A 89 -0.36 -9.86 8.65
N SER A 90 -0.24 -11.02 7.98
CA SER A 90 0.44 -12.20 8.54
C SER A 90 1.92 -11.96 8.81
N MET A 91 2.53 -10.98 8.16
CA MET A 91 3.89 -10.51 8.44
C MET A 91 3.95 -9.47 9.57
N GLY A 92 2.80 -9.07 10.13
CA GLY A 92 2.70 -8.09 11.22
C GLY A 92 2.73 -6.63 10.75
N TYR A 93 2.30 -6.36 9.52
CA TYR A 93 2.16 -5.02 8.96
C TYR A 93 0.70 -4.57 8.91
N HIS A 94 0.48 -3.30 8.63
CA HIS A 94 -0.84 -2.66 8.51
C HIS A 94 -1.22 -2.51 7.03
N PRO A 95 -2.01 -3.45 6.46
CA PRO A 95 -2.46 -3.37 5.08
C PRO A 95 -3.64 -2.42 4.92
N LEU A 96 -3.66 -1.74 3.80
CA LEU A 96 -4.77 -0.97 3.26
C LEU A 96 -5.09 -1.52 1.87
N TRP A 97 -6.38 -1.60 1.50
CA TRP A 97 -6.73 -2.01 0.14
C TRP A 97 -8.07 -1.42 -0.29
N PHE A 98 -8.31 -1.39 -1.59
CA PHE A 98 -9.49 -0.80 -2.19
C PHE A 98 -10.42 -1.85 -2.76
N ASN A 99 -11.71 -1.52 -2.85
CA ASN A 99 -12.72 -2.43 -3.37
C ASN A 99 -12.72 -2.57 -4.90
N SER A 100 -11.95 -1.76 -5.61
CA SER A 100 -11.89 -1.74 -7.08
C SER A 100 -10.48 -1.47 -7.57
N GLU A 101 -10.06 -2.17 -8.62
CA GLU A 101 -8.80 -1.90 -9.34
C GLU A 101 -8.77 -0.52 -9.99
N THR A 102 -9.95 0.08 -10.24
CA THR A 102 -10.07 1.43 -10.81
C THR A 102 -10.07 2.54 -9.75
N TYR A 103 -9.91 2.17 -8.47
CA TYR A 103 -9.86 3.15 -7.41
C TYR A 103 -8.62 4.03 -7.53
N SER A 104 -8.82 5.34 -7.42
CA SER A 104 -7.73 6.32 -7.34
C SER A 104 -7.76 6.97 -5.95
N LEU A 105 -6.65 6.90 -5.23
CA LEU A 105 -6.49 7.53 -3.92
C LEU A 105 -6.60 9.05 -4.08
N SER A 106 -7.49 9.70 -3.31
CA SER A 106 -7.58 11.16 -3.33
C SER A 106 -6.52 11.80 -2.42
N ALA A 107 -6.29 13.10 -2.63
CA ALA A 107 -5.36 13.85 -1.80
C ALA A 107 -5.80 13.93 -0.33
N GLU A 108 -7.11 13.96 -0.06
CA GLU A 108 -7.66 13.92 1.29
C GLU A 108 -7.40 12.57 1.95
N GLU A 109 -7.67 11.48 1.24
CA GLU A 109 -7.44 10.11 1.73
C GLU A 109 -5.95 9.84 1.98
N TYR A 110 -5.09 10.30 1.08
CA TYR A 110 -3.64 10.21 1.28
C TYR A 110 -3.20 10.96 2.53
N ARG A 111 -3.63 12.21 2.69
CA ARG A 111 -3.32 13.02 3.88
C ARG A 111 -3.88 12.41 5.16
N GLU A 112 -5.07 11.81 5.08
CA GLU A 112 -5.67 11.12 6.23
C GLU A 112 -4.81 9.92 6.67
N ILE A 113 -4.37 9.07 5.73
CA ILE A 113 -3.47 7.94 6.03
C ILE A 113 -2.15 8.43 6.65
N MET A 114 -1.57 9.47 6.07
CA MET A 114 -0.27 10.01 6.49
C MET A 114 -0.28 10.71 7.86
N LYS A 115 -1.46 10.89 8.48
CA LYS A 115 -1.54 11.31 9.90
C LYS A 115 -1.04 10.20 10.83
N TYR A 116 -1.20 8.95 10.46
CA TYR A 116 -1.01 7.78 11.32
C TYR A 116 0.30 7.03 11.07
N VAL A 117 0.97 7.26 9.93
CA VAL A 117 2.18 6.52 9.54
C VAL A 117 3.31 7.44 9.10
N GLU A 118 4.55 6.98 9.31
CA GLU A 118 5.75 7.68 8.80
C GLU A 118 5.96 7.40 7.32
N VAL A 119 5.79 6.15 6.90
CA VAL A 119 6.02 5.71 5.52
C VAL A 119 4.80 4.94 5.00
N LEU A 120 4.34 5.31 3.81
CA LEU A 120 3.33 4.56 3.08
C LEU A 120 4.00 3.79 1.94
N TYR A 121 3.85 2.48 1.98
CA TYR A 121 4.30 1.58 0.91
C TYR A 121 3.14 1.23 -0.02
N ASN A 122 3.46 0.98 -1.29
CA ASN A 122 2.54 0.40 -2.26
C ASN A 122 3.13 -0.91 -2.80
N ILE A 123 2.33 -1.97 -2.84
CA ILE A 123 2.72 -3.29 -3.38
C ILE A 123 1.79 -3.60 -4.56
N PRO A 124 2.09 -3.10 -5.76
CA PRO A 124 1.28 -3.38 -6.94
C PRO A 124 1.58 -4.78 -7.50
N ASP A 125 0.61 -5.32 -8.24
CA ASP A 125 0.85 -6.47 -9.09
C ASP A 125 1.96 -6.18 -10.12
N ILE A 126 2.67 -7.20 -10.58
CA ILE A 126 3.71 -7.04 -11.60
C ILE A 126 3.23 -7.25 -13.04
N ASP A 127 1.92 -7.40 -13.25
CA ASP A 127 1.36 -7.36 -14.60
C ASP A 127 1.32 -5.93 -15.16
N GLU A 128 1.01 -5.78 -16.43
CA GLU A 128 0.99 -4.49 -17.12
C GLU A 128 0.10 -3.45 -16.41
N THR A 129 -1.10 -3.87 -16.01
CA THR A 129 -2.04 -2.99 -15.29
C THR A 129 -1.51 -2.57 -13.93
N GLY A 130 -0.98 -3.51 -13.15
CA GLY A 130 -0.41 -3.22 -11.83
C GLY A 130 0.82 -2.32 -11.91
N ARG A 131 1.71 -2.55 -12.88
CA ARG A 131 2.86 -1.68 -13.12
C ARG A 131 2.45 -0.26 -13.49
N ARG A 132 1.52 -0.11 -14.43
CA ARG A 132 1.00 1.20 -14.81
C ARG A 132 0.37 1.92 -13.62
N LYS A 133 -0.52 1.26 -12.89
CA LYS A 133 -1.20 1.84 -11.72
C LYS A 133 -0.24 2.15 -10.56
N GLY A 134 0.72 1.27 -10.31
CA GLY A 134 1.76 1.50 -9.30
C GLY A 134 2.63 2.72 -9.65
N THR A 135 2.98 2.89 -10.91
CA THR A 135 3.75 4.06 -11.38
C THR A 135 2.90 5.34 -11.30
N GLU A 136 1.65 5.31 -11.76
CA GLU A 136 0.72 6.45 -11.63
C GLU A 136 0.60 6.91 -10.16
N LEU A 137 0.40 5.97 -9.23
CA LEU A 137 0.31 6.28 -7.80
C LEU A 137 1.60 6.89 -7.25
N ALA A 138 2.75 6.31 -7.60
CA ALA A 138 4.06 6.81 -7.18
C ALA A 138 4.37 8.21 -7.71
N LEU A 139 3.94 8.54 -8.93
CA LEU A 139 4.12 9.86 -9.52
C LEU A 139 3.09 10.88 -9.01
N THR A 140 1.93 10.43 -8.55
CA THR A 140 0.92 11.31 -7.94
C THR A 140 1.33 11.69 -6.51
N TYR A 141 1.83 10.73 -5.74
CA TYR A 141 2.27 10.90 -4.34
C TYR A 141 3.73 10.44 -4.22
N ILE A 142 4.65 11.35 -4.49
CA ILE A 142 6.08 11.06 -4.65
C ILE A 142 6.76 10.48 -3.40
N ASP A 143 6.14 10.63 -2.23
CA ASP A 143 6.64 10.06 -0.97
C ASP A 143 6.23 8.61 -0.75
N ILE A 144 5.38 8.04 -1.61
CA ILE A 144 5.01 6.62 -1.54
C ILE A 144 6.18 5.76 -2.00
N HIS A 145 6.55 4.79 -1.19
CA HIS A 145 7.58 3.81 -1.49
C HIS A 145 6.98 2.61 -2.23
N THR A 146 7.32 2.39 -3.49
CA THR A 146 6.78 1.26 -4.26
C THR A 146 7.66 0.03 -4.11
N VAL A 147 7.08 -1.04 -3.55
CA VAL A 147 7.70 -2.36 -3.41
C VAL A 147 7.43 -3.16 -4.68
N TRP A 148 8.37 -3.14 -5.61
CA TRP A 148 8.27 -3.95 -6.82
C TRP A 148 8.63 -5.41 -6.52
N LEU A 149 7.69 -6.31 -6.75
CA LEU A 149 7.96 -7.73 -6.69
C LEU A 149 8.87 -8.12 -7.87
N PRO A 150 9.77 -9.11 -7.68
CA PRO A 150 10.76 -9.46 -8.70
C PRO A 150 10.11 -10.07 -9.94
N ASP A 151 10.64 -9.73 -11.13
CA ASP A 151 10.13 -10.18 -12.42
C ASP A 151 10.16 -11.70 -12.61
N TRP A 152 11.11 -12.40 -11.97
CA TRP A 152 11.17 -13.87 -12.02
C TRP A 152 9.85 -14.53 -11.53
N LEU A 153 9.02 -13.83 -10.75
CA LEU A 153 7.74 -14.35 -10.28
C LEU A 153 6.82 -14.71 -11.45
N ALA A 154 6.82 -13.90 -12.51
CA ALA A 154 5.99 -14.11 -13.71
C ALA A 154 6.38 -15.37 -14.50
N SER A 155 7.61 -15.91 -14.32
CA SER A 155 8.02 -17.17 -14.93
C SER A 155 7.29 -18.40 -14.36
N TYR A 156 6.79 -18.30 -13.12
CA TYR A 156 5.96 -19.33 -12.54
C TYR A 156 4.50 -19.17 -12.97
N LYS A 157 3.87 -20.28 -13.33
CA LYS A 157 2.48 -20.28 -13.77
C LYS A 157 1.55 -20.71 -12.66
N ASP A 158 0.35 -20.17 -12.66
CA ASP A 158 -0.76 -20.68 -11.87
C ASP A 158 -1.40 -21.90 -12.56
N ASN A 159 -2.42 -22.49 -11.92
CA ASN A 159 -3.14 -23.67 -12.46
C ASN A 159 -3.89 -23.37 -13.78
N ARG A 160 -4.00 -22.10 -14.18
CA ARG A 160 -4.65 -21.64 -15.41
C ARG A 160 -3.62 -21.25 -16.49
N GLY A 161 -2.33 -21.40 -16.20
CA GLY A 161 -1.25 -21.02 -17.12
C GLY A 161 -0.87 -19.55 -17.12
N HIS A 162 -1.49 -18.70 -16.26
CA HIS A 162 -1.13 -17.29 -16.13
C HIS A 162 0.15 -17.13 -15.28
N GLY A 163 0.96 -16.14 -15.63
CA GLY A 163 2.11 -15.75 -14.79
C GLY A 163 1.66 -15.30 -13.40
N ARG A 164 2.40 -15.72 -12.39
CA ARG A 164 2.21 -15.24 -11.01
C ARG A 164 2.62 -13.79 -10.89
N LYS A 165 1.90 -12.99 -10.07
CA LYS A 165 2.03 -11.54 -10.15
C LYS A 165 1.85 -10.75 -8.86
N ASP A 166 1.24 -11.35 -7.83
CA ASP A 166 0.82 -10.68 -6.60
C ASP A 166 1.68 -11.04 -5.38
N LEU A 167 1.49 -10.34 -4.26
CA LEU A 167 2.22 -10.58 -3.01
C LEU A 167 1.99 -12.00 -2.50
N ARG A 168 0.78 -12.52 -2.60
CA ARG A 168 0.47 -13.89 -2.20
C ARG A 168 1.27 -14.91 -3.00
N ASP A 169 1.38 -14.69 -4.31
CA ASP A 169 2.17 -15.56 -5.19
C ASP A 169 3.66 -15.52 -4.83
N TRP A 170 4.18 -14.34 -4.50
CA TRP A 170 5.55 -14.18 -4.03
C TRP A 170 5.78 -14.89 -2.70
N MET A 171 4.88 -14.72 -1.71
CA MET A 171 4.99 -15.40 -0.42
C MET A 171 4.91 -16.92 -0.53
N ALA A 172 4.17 -17.45 -1.49
CA ALA A 172 4.14 -18.89 -1.77
C ALA A 172 5.52 -19.45 -2.17
N LYS A 173 6.42 -18.59 -2.68
CA LYS A 173 7.79 -18.94 -3.07
C LYS A 173 8.84 -18.51 -2.04
N LYS A 174 8.62 -17.39 -1.35
CA LYS A 174 9.53 -16.78 -0.38
C LYS A 174 8.81 -16.60 0.95
N LYS A 175 8.95 -17.54 1.87
CA LYS A 175 8.19 -17.59 3.12
C LYS A 175 8.77 -16.77 4.27
N LYS A 176 9.95 -16.14 4.09
CA LYS A 176 10.66 -15.47 5.19
C LYS A 176 10.36 -13.97 5.19
N LYS A 177 9.92 -13.45 6.34
CA LYS A 177 9.78 -12.01 6.58
C LYS A 177 11.05 -11.21 6.22
N LYS A 178 12.24 -11.81 6.40
CA LYS A 178 13.52 -11.20 6.01
C LYS A 178 13.58 -10.88 4.52
N ASP A 179 13.07 -11.77 3.66
CA ASP A 179 13.09 -11.54 2.22
C ASP A 179 12.20 -10.35 1.85
N PHE A 180 11.07 -10.20 2.53
CA PHE A 180 10.19 -9.04 2.34
C PHE A 180 10.85 -7.73 2.82
N LYS A 181 11.53 -7.75 3.97
CA LYS A 181 12.31 -6.59 4.44
C LYS A 181 13.38 -6.16 3.44
N ASN A 182 14.00 -7.10 2.74
CA ASN A 182 14.95 -6.77 1.68
C ASN A 182 14.27 -6.06 0.48
N LEU A 183 13.04 -6.46 0.12
CA LEU A 183 12.28 -5.74 -0.91
C LEU A 183 11.92 -4.33 -0.44
N MET A 184 11.48 -4.18 0.81
CA MET A 184 11.19 -2.86 1.40
C MET A 184 12.41 -1.95 1.41
N ALA A 185 13.58 -2.48 1.75
CA ALA A 185 14.83 -1.70 1.77
C ALA A 185 15.22 -1.14 0.38
N ASN A 186 14.74 -1.79 -0.69
CA ASN A 186 14.95 -1.33 -2.07
C ASN A 186 13.75 -0.54 -2.62
N ALA A 187 12.66 -0.45 -1.87
CA ALA A 187 11.51 0.36 -2.24
C ALA A 187 11.82 1.82 -1.98
N LEU A 188 11.85 2.61 -3.02
CA LEU A 188 12.19 4.03 -2.96
C LEU A 188 10.98 4.86 -3.40
N PRO A 189 10.85 6.09 -2.87
CA PRO A 189 9.90 7.05 -3.42
C PRO A 189 10.26 7.39 -4.87
N ALA A 190 9.34 8.00 -5.60
CA ALA A 190 9.58 8.39 -6.98
C ALA A 190 10.80 9.30 -7.07
N ARG A 191 11.65 9.05 -8.07
CA ARG A 191 12.85 9.82 -8.30
C ARG A 191 12.82 10.44 -9.68
N PHE A 192 13.20 11.69 -9.75
CA PHE A 192 13.31 12.42 -11.02
C PHE A 192 14.73 12.41 -11.58
N TRP A 193 15.57 11.50 -11.10
CA TRP A 193 16.95 11.30 -11.59
C TRP A 193 17.30 9.82 -11.61
N VAL A 194 18.17 9.47 -12.53
CA VAL A 194 18.84 8.17 -12.59
C VAL A 194 20.27 8.31 -12.05
N GLU A 195 20.70 7.29 -11.31
CA GLU A 195 22.07 7.17 -10.81
C GLU A 195 22.78 6.11 -11.64
N TRP A 196 23.97 6.39 -12.08
CA TRP A 196 24.83 5.44 -12.76
C TRP A 196 26.28 5.59 -12.35
N LEU A 197 27.05 4.49 -12.50
CA LEU A 197 28.47 4.46 -12.20
C LEU A 197 29.28 4.70 -13.46
N THR A 198 30.23 5.62 -13.37
CA THR A 198 31.25 5.80 -14.42
C THR A 198 32.25 4.66 -14.41
N LYS A 199 33.06 4.52 -15.45
CA LYS A 199 34.10 3.47 -15.56
C LYS A 199 35.13 3.52 -14.41
N ASP A 200 35.35 4.68 -13.84
CA ASP A 200 36.21 4.93 -12.67
C ASP A 200 35.47 4.81 -11.32
N GLY A 201 34.25 4.28 -11.32
CA GLY A 201 33.48 3.99 -10.09
C GLY A 201 32.84 5.20 -9.44
N LYS A 202 32.85 6.38 -10.07
CA LYS A 202 32.19 7.57 -9.54
C LYS A 202 30.69 7.53 -9.85
N LYS A 203 29.89 7.96 -8.89
CA LYS A 203 28.45 8.15 -9.09
C LYS A 203 28.20 9.40 -9.92
N LYS A 204 27.38 9.26 -10.95
CA LYS A 204 26.80 10.37 -11.70
C LYS A 204 25.27 10.32 -11.61
N TYR A 205 24.68 11.49 -11.66
CA TYR A 205 23.24 11.69 -11.61
C TYR A 205 22.79 12.43 -12.86
N GLU A 206 21.71 11.99 -13.44
CA GLU A 206 21.10 12.59 -14.61
C GLU A 206 19.60 12.70 -14.39
N ILE A 207 18.98 13.76 -14.89
CA ILE A 207 17.53 13.96 -14.74
C ILE A 207 16.82 12.91 -15.60
N ASP A 208 15.90 12.15 -14.99
CA ASP A 208 14.94 11.33 -15.70
C ASP A 208 13.83 12.22 -16.27
N THR A 209 14.09 12.72 -17.48
CA THR A 209 13.16 13.63 -18.16
C THR A 209 11.81 13.00 -18.45
N ALA A 210 11.76 11.68 -18.68
CA ALA A 210 10.51 10.96 -18.91
C ALA A 210 9.67 10.87 -17.63
N CYS A 211 10.31 10.55 -16.50
CA CYS A 211 9.66 10.52 -15.19
C CYS A 211 9.16 11.92 -14.79
N LEU A 212 10.00 12.95 -14.97
CA LEU A 212 9.63 14.34 -14.69
C LEU A 212 8.46 14.81 -15.56
N TYR A 213 8.50 14.52 -16.86
CA TYR A 213 7.41 14.87 -17.78
C TYR A 213 6.08 14.21 -17.37
N ASN A 214 6.11 12.91 -17.06
CA ASN A 214 4.92 12.20 -16.61
C ASN A 214 4.36 12.78 -15.31
N PHE A 215 5.22 13.13 -14.35
CA PHE A 215 4.80 13.78 -13.11
C PHE A 215 4.14 15.13 -13.38
N LEU A 216 4.74 15.96 -14.20
CA LEU A 216 4.20 17.29 -14.53
C LEU A 216 2.85 17.15 -15.24
N SER A 217 2.75 16.27 -16.23
CA SER A 217 1.52 16.01 -16.99
C SER A 217 0.37 15.52 -16.09
N LEU A 218 0.65 14.59 -15.15
CA LEU A 218 -0.33 14.10 -14.19
C LEU A 218 -0.82 15.17 -13.22
N ASN A 219 -0.01 16.20 -12.97
CA ASN A 219 -0.36 17.31 -12.09
C ASN A 219 -0.87 18.55 -12.86
N GLY A 220 -1.23 18.41 -14.14
CA GLY A 220 -1.88 19.45 -14.95
C GLY A 220 -0.93 20.51 -15.53
N PHE A 221 0.37 20.24 -15.54
CA PHE A 221 1.35 21.06 -16.26
C PHE A 221 1.49 20.54 -17.71
N HIS A 222 1.23 21.40 -18.67
CA HIS A 222 1.29 21.09 -20.11
C HIS A 222 2.30 21.98 -20.82
#